data_5f73c521b12d93b3097571cd26a3ebec
#
_entry.id   5f73c521b12d93b3097571cd26a3ebec
#
_cell.length_a   1.000
_cell.length_b   1.000
_cell.length_c   1.000
_cell.angle_alpha   90.00
_cell.angle_beta   90.00
_cell.angle_gamma   90.00
#
_symmetry.space_group_name_H-M   'P 1'
#
loop_
_entity.id
_entity.type
_entity.pdbx_description
1 polymer ?
#
loop_
_entity_poly.entity_id
_entity_poly.type
_entity_poly.pdbx_seq_one_letter_code
_entity_poly.pdbx_strand_id
1 'polypeptide(L)' 'MDNYDLYKIWYVIMKALEYGPLKNDIIHLDQIIENKVAHHHIKYKGKKFYVKITNKS' A
#
# COMPACT_ATOMS: atom_id res chain seq x y z
N MET A 1 10.10 -4.92 15.88
CA MET A 1 8.74 -5.00 15.31
C MET A 1 8.67 -6.19 14.38
N ASP A 2 7.64 -6.95 14.48
CA ASP A 2 7.46 -8.09 13.61
C ASP A 2 6.59 -7.73 12.39
N ASN A 3 6.36 -8.71 11.52
CA ASN A 3 5.58 -8.48 10.32
C ASN A 3 4.09 -8.23 10.61
N TYR A 4 3.65 -8.57 11.80
CA TYR A 4 2.25 -8.39 12.17
C TYR A 4 1.86 -6.92 12.18
N ASP A 5 2.72 -6.06 12.76
CA ASP A 5 2.46 -4.63 12.79
C ASP A 5 2.53 -4.02 11.40
N LEU A 6 3.44 -4.52 10.57
CA LEU A 6 3.54 -4.09 9.18
C LEU A 6 2.26 -4.40 8.42
N TYR A 7 1.69 -5.59 8.62
CA TYR A 7 0.43 -5.98 8.00
C TYR A 7 -0.72 -5.07 8.43
N LYS A 8 -0.76 -4.70 9.71
CA LYS A 8 -1.81 -3.80 10.20
C LYS A 8 -1.75 -2.44 9.52
N ILE A 9 -0.57 -1.86 9.45
CA ILE A 9 -0.38 -0.55 8.83
C ILE A 9 -0.72 -0.64 7.34
N TRP A 10 -0.20 -1.65 6.68
CA TRP A 10 -0.45 -1.88 5.27
C TRP A 10 -1.95 -2.02 4.98
N TYR A 11 -2.66 -2.76 5.82
CA TYR A 11 -4.08 -2.97 5.68
C TYR A 11 -4.86 -1.66 5.76
N VAL A 12 -4.52 -0.81 6.72
CA VAL A 12 -5.18 0.49 6.88
C VAL A 12 -4.99 1.36 5.65
N ILE A 13 -3.77 1.40 5.14
CA ILE A 13 -3.45 2.19 3.94
C ILE A 13 -4.19 1.65 2.72
N MET A 14 -4.22 0.33 2.56
CA MET A 14 -4.95 -0.30 1.46
C MET A 14 -6.43 0.03 1.50
N LYS A 15 -7.04 -0.03 2.70
CA LYS A 15 -8.46 0.30 2.85
C LYS A 15 -8.73 1.77 2.55
N ALA A 16 -7.82 2.65 2.92
CA ALA A 16 -7.97 4.07 2.60
C ALA A 16 -7.95 4.31 1.09
N LEU A 17 -7.13 3.58 0.36
CA LEU A 17 -7.07 3.68 -1.08
C LEU A 17 -8.31 3.07 -1.76
N GLU A 18 -8.80 1.94 -1.24
CA GLU A 18 -9.95 1.25 -1.83
C GLU A 18 -11.27 1.95 -1.57
N TYR A 19 -11.43 2.55 -0.41
CA TYR A 19 -12.71 3.11 0.03
C TYR A 19 -12.66 4.61 0.29
N GLY A 20 -11.53 5.24 0.08
CA GLY A 20 -11.35 6.66 0.31
C GLY A 20 -11.86 7.52 -0.84
N PRO A 21 -11.53 8.82 -0.80
CA PRO A 21 -12.05 9.78 -1.80
C PRO A 21 -11.61 9.50 -3.24
N LEU A 22 -10.51 8.77 -3.42
CA LEU A 22 -9.98 8.48 -4.75
C LEU A 22 -10.29 7.06 -5.22
N LYS A 23 -11.20 6.37 -4.56
CA LYS A 23 -11.45 4.94 -4.79
C LYS A 23 -11.77 4.59 -6.24
N ASN A 24 -12.45 5.47 -6.95
CA ASN A 24 -12.86 5.20 -8.33
C ASN A 24 -11.76 5.50 -9.34
N ASP A 25 -10.70 6.18 -8.93
CA ASP A 25 -9.63 6.61 -9.82
C ASP A 25 -8.34 5.81 -9.63
N ILE A 26 -8.26 4.99 -8.60
CA ILE A 26 -7.07 4.21 -8.31
C ILE A 26 -7.21 2.80 -8.85
N ILE A 27 -6.20 2.37 -9.58
CA ILE A 27 -6.07 1.01 -10.06
C ILE A 27 -4.92 0.36 -9.30
N HIS A 28 -5.21 -0.73 -8.61
CA HIS A 28 -4.21 -1.49 -7.86
C HIS A 28 -3.48 -2.43 -8.81
N LEU A 29 -2.17 -2.32 -8.87
CA LEU A 29 -1.35 -3.13 -9.77
C LEU A 29 -0.74 -4.31 -9.02
N ASP A 30 0.30 -4.07 -8.24
CA ASP A 30 1.01 -5.13 -7.52
C ASP A 30 1.09 -4.84 -6.04
N GLN A 31 1.05 -5.91 -5.23
CA GLN A 31 1.18 -5.82 -3.79
C GLN A 31 2.13 -6.92 -3.34
N ILE A 32 3.24 -6.54 -2.74
CA ILE A 32 4.24 -7.49 -2.27
C ILE A 32 4.66 -7.12 -0.87
N ILE A 33 4.66 -8.10 0.04
CA ILE A 33 5.18 -7.92 1.38
C ILE A 33 6.31 -8.93 1.56
N GLU A 34 7.53 -8.44 1.71
CA GLU A 34 8.68 -9.29 1.91
C GLU A 34 9.77 -8.54 2.67
N ASN A 35 10.59 -9.28 3.42
CA ASN A 35 11.72 -8.70 4.15
C ASN A 35 11.33 -7.51 5.02
N LYS A 36 10.18 -7.61 5.67
CA LYS A 36 9.65 -6.57 6.57
C LYS A 36 9.39 -5.25 5.84
N VAL A 37 9.10 -5.32 4.56
CA VAL A 37 8.75 -4.15 3.75
C VAL A 37 7.51 -4.48 2.94
N ALA A 38 6.56 -3.56 2.91
CA ALA A 38 5.38 -3.67 2.06
C ALA A 38 5.54 -2.76 0.87
N HIS A 39 5.31 -3.32 -0.31
CA HIS A 39 5.38 -2.62 -1.58
C HIS A 39 4.02 -2.63 -2.24
N HIS A 40 3.58 -1.49 -2.71
CA HIS A 40 2.29 -1.41 -3.39
C HIS A 40 2.39 -0.48 -4.58
N HIS A 41 2.08 -0.99 -5.75
CA HIS A 41 2.10 -0.20 -6.98
C HIS A 41 0.66 0.11 -7.39
N ILE A 42 0.40 1.37 -7.63
CA ILE A 42 -0.92 1.82 -8.06
C ILE A 42 -0.80 2.70 -9.29
N LYS A 43 -1.93 2.91 -9.96
CA LYS A 43 -2.03 3.82 -11.08
C LYS A 43 -3.16 4.79 -10.80
N TYR A 44 -2.90 6.06 -10.99
CA TYR A 44 -3.88 7.11 -10.76
C TYR A 44 -3.83 8.12 -11.91
N LYS A 45 -4.94 8.28 -12.60
CA LYS A 45 -5.05 9.17 -13.75
C LYS A 45 -3.96 8.93 -14.79
N GLY A 46 -3.69 7.65 -15.08
CA GLY A 46 -2.69 7.26 -16.06
C GLY A 46 -1.25 7.31 -15.61
N LYS A 47 -1.00 7.71 -14.37
CA LYS A 47 0.37 7.78 -13.82
C LYS A 47 0.57 6.69 -12.78
N LYS A 48 1.77 6.13 -12.76
CA LYS A 48 2.12 5.08 -11.81
C LYS A 48 2.74 5.68 -10.57
N PHE A 49 2.31 5.17 -9.42
CA PHE A 49 2.83 5.59 -8.12
C PHE A 49 3.27 4.36 -7.34
N TYR A 50 4.26 4.53 -6.50
CA TYR A 50 4.83 3.46 -5.70
C TYR A 50 4.75 3.85 -4.23
N VAL A 51 4.11 2.97 -3.44
CA VAL A 51 3.99 3.15 -2.00
C VAL A 51 4.86 2.11 -1.32
N LYS A 52 5.71 2.55 -0.42
CA LYS A 52 6.60 1.67 0.34
C LYS A 52 6.39 1.93 1.82
N ILE A 53 6.14 0.86 2.57
CA ILE A 53 5.95 0.93 4.01
C ILE A 53 7.03 0.08 4.66
N THR A 54 7.84 0.69 5.50
CA THR A 54 8.92 -0.02 6.17
C THR A 54 9.01 0.43 7.62
N ASN A 55 9.51 -0.46 8.44
CA ASN A 55 9.74 -0.18 9.84
C ASN A 55 11.12 0.43 10.02
N LYS A 56 11.17 1.57 10.68
CA LYS A 56 12.43 2.24 11.04
C LYS A 56 12.62 2.16 12.54
N SER A 57 13.02 1.05 13.00
CA SER A 57 13.28 0.89 14.44
C SER A 57 14.76 1.16 14.75
#